data_ea4166de53671892b29a22c00344426d
#
_entry.id   ea4166de53671892b29a22c00344426d
#
_cell.length_a   1.000
_cell.length_b   1.000
_cell.length_c   1.000
_cell.angle_alpha   90.00
_cell.angle_beta   90.00
_cell.angle_gamma   90.00
#
_symmetry.space_group_name_H-M   'P 1'
#
loop_
_entity.id
_entity.type
_entity.pdbx_description
1 polymer ?
#
loop_
_entity_poly.entity_id
_entity_poly.type
_entity_poly.pdbx_seq_one_letter_code
_entity_poly.pdbx_strand_id
1 'polypeptide(L)'
;MKKILIVLAALVLFCTGADAQKKGSKNYVIGFYNLENLFDTYNDPAKNDEEFLPEGKNKWTEAKYQKKLQNMAKVIRSMKEENGAWHALLGVSEIENRLV
;
A
#
# COMPACT_ATOMS: atom_id res chain seq x y z
N MET A 1 46.18 -29.82 19.98
CA MET A 1 44.99 -30.47 19.44
C MET A 1 43.72 -30.22 20.22
N LYS A 2 43.71 -30.31 21.55
CA LYS A 2 42.47 -30.05 22.33
C LYS A 2 41.88 -28.63 22.18
N LYS A 3 42.75 -27.61 21.98
CA LYS A 3 42.29 -26.21 21.77
C LYS A 3 41.64 -25.98 20.42
N ILE A 4 42.03 -26.69 19.38
CA ILE A 4 41.45 -26.63 18.03
C ILE A 4 40.07 -27.28 18.02
N LEU A 5 39.88 -28.36 18.77
CA LEU A 5 38.62 -29.06 18.88
C LEU A 5 37.54 -28.20 19.55
N ILE A 6 37.91 -27.41 20.57
CA ILE A 6 37.01 -26.47 21.29
C ILE A 6 36.60 -25.32 20.37
N VAL A 7 37.49 -24.80 19.55
CA VAL A 7 37.20 -23.72 18.58
C VAL A 7 36.24 -24.24 17.49
N LEU A 8 36.45 -25.48 17.00
CA LEU A 8 35.55 -26.07 16.00
C LEU A 8 34.16 -26.34 16.57
N ALA A 9 34.04 -26.80 17.81
CA ALA A 9 32.77 -27.02 18.50
C ALA A 9 32.02 -25.69 18.72
N ALA A 10 32.73 -24.59 19.06
CA ALA A 10 32.14 -23.26 19.19
C ALA A 10 31.62 -22.71 17.85
N LEU A 11 32.32 -22.98 16.72
CA LEU A 11 31.91 -22.55 15.40
C LEU A 11 30.63 -23.28 14.96
N VAL A 12 30.47 -24.57 15.27
CA VAL A 12 29.29 -25.37 14.93
C VAL A 12 28.07 -24.91 15.74
N LEU A 13 28.27 -24.50 17.00
CA LEU A 13 27.18 -23.93 17.83
C LEU A 13 26.69 -22.57 17.33
N PHE A 14 27.55 -21.78 16.68
CA PHE A 14 27.15 -20.51 16.06
C PHE A 14 26.30 -20.69 14.80
N CYS A 15 26.50 -21.77 14.04
CA CYS A 15 25.73 -22.05 12.81
C CYS A 15 24.32 -22.54 13.09
N THR A 16 24.04 -23.16 14.23
CA THR A 16 22.70 -23.65 14.59
C THR A 16 21.74 -22.55 15.07
N GLY A 17 22.28 -21.39 15.45
CA GLY A 17 21.49 -20.20 15.84
C GLY A 17 20.85 -19.45 14.67
N ALA A 18 21.37 -19.62 13.44
CA ALA A 18 20.87 -18.89 12.26
C ALA A 18 19.51 -19.38 11.77
N ASP A 19 19.13 -20.63 12.00
CA ASP A 19 17.83 -21.17 11.63
C ASP A 19 16.70 -20.80 12.61
N ALA A 20 17.03 -20.43 13.84
CA ALA A 20 16.04 -20.03 14.84
C ALA A 20 15.42 -18.65 14.53
N GLN A 21 16.10 -17.79 13.76
CA GLN A 21 15.60 -16.48 13.37
C GLN A 21 14.57 -16.55 12.23
N LYS A 22 14.47 -17.64 11.49
CA LYS A 22 13.48 -17.81 10.42
C LYS A 22 12.10 -18.25 10.91
N LYS A 23 11.98 -18.77 12.11
CA LYS A 23 10.72 -19.33 12.68
C LYS A 23 9.67 -18.28 13.09
N GLY A 24 9.91 -17.01 12.92
CA GLY A 24 8.99 -15.95 13.34
C GLY A 24 8.84 -14.83 12.31
N SER A 25 9.31 -14.99 11.06
CA SER A 25 9.14 -13.95 10.05
C SER A 25 7.68 -13.86 9.63
N LYS A 26 7.11 -12.66 9.78
CA LYS A 26 5.79 -12.31 9.25
C LYS A 26 5.98 -11.46 8.00
N ASN A 27 5.27 -11.79 6.94
CA ASN A 27 5.25 -10.98 5.73
C ASN A 27 4.11 -9.98 5.82
N TYR A 28 4.41 -8.73 5.54
CA TYR A 28 3.42 -7.65 5.46
C TYR A 28 3.36 -7.13 4.04
N VAL A 29 2.16 -6.89 3.54
CA VAL A 29 1.96 -6.22 2.26
C VAL A 29 1.93 -4.72 2.49
N ILE A 30 2.82 -4.01 1.83
CA ILE A 30 2.86 -2.55 1.83
C ILE A 30 2.66 -2.10 0.39
N GLY A 31 1.69 -1.25 0.16
CA GLY A 31 1.34 -0.75 -1.16
C GLY A 31 1.37 0.76 -1.25
N PHE A 32 1.46 1.24 -2.47
CA PHE A 32 1.30 2.64 -2.81
C PHE A 32 0.45 2.75 -4.07
N TYR A 33 -0.55 3.65 -4.05
CA TYR A 33 -1.47 3.83 -5.16
C TYR A 33 -1.70 5.31 -5.46
N ASN A 34 -1.40 5.73 -6.69
CA ASN A 34 -1.76 7.04 -7.19
C ASN A 34 -3.22 7.04 -7.61
N LEU A 35 -4.04 7.87 -6.98
CA LEU A 35 -5.48 7.94 -7.22
C LEU A 35 -5.87 8.79 -8.44
N GLU A 36 -4.88 9.30 -9.18
CA GLU A 36 -5.08 10.04 -10.42
C GLU A 36 -6.06 11.20 -10.28
N ASN A 37 -5.73 12.14 -9.40
CA ASN A 37 -6.56 13.32 -9.13
C ASN A 37 -7.98 12.95 -8.67
N LEU A 38 -8.06 12.25 -7.54
CA LEU A 38 -9.36 11.93 -6.95
C LEU A 38 -9.96 13.19 -6.32
N PHE A 39 -10.96 13.74 -7.00
CA PHE A 39 -11.73 14.90 -6.58
C PHE A 39 -13.15 14.47 -6.18
N ASP A 40 -13.73 15.16 -5.18
CA ASP A 40 -15.15 15.09 -4.94
C ASP A 40 -15.92 15.97 -5.96
N THR A 41 -17.25 16.07 -5.82
CA THR A 41 -18.09 16.86 -6.73
C THR A 41 -18.42 18.26 -6.18
N TYR A 42 -17.82 18.65 -5.07
CA TYR A 42 -18.06 19.94 -4.41
C TYR A 42 -16.96 20.92 -4.75
N ASN A 43 -17.37 22.18 -4.95
CA ASN A 43 -16.42 23.25 -5.17
C ASN A 43 -15.69 23.61 -3.87
N ASP A 44 -14.37 23.53 -3.87
CA ASP A 44 -13.52 24.05 -2.81
C ASP A 44 -12.98 25.43 -3.24
N PRO A 45 -13.46 26.52 -2.65
CA PRO A 45 -13.03 27.88 -3.05
C PRO A 45 -11.55 28.15 -2.77
N ALA A 46 -10.88 27.31 -1.98
CA ALA A 46 -9.45 27.43 -1.72
C ALA A 46 -8.58 26.70 -2.75
N LYS A 47 -9.19 26.00 -3.69
CA LYS A 47 -8.51 25.21 -4.73
C LYS A 47 -9.03 25.53 -6.12
N ASN A 48 -8.14 25.43 -7.09
CA ASN A 48 -8.50 25.57 -8.50
C ASN A 48 -8.92 24.20 -9.06
N ASP A 49 -10.14 23.78 -8.76
CA ASP A 49 -10.70 22.48 -9.09
C ASP A 49 -11.94 22.55 -10.01
N GLU A 50 -12.21 23.72 -10.61
CA GLU A 50 -13.40 23.98 -11.42
C GLU A 50 -13.58 22.99 -12.58
N GLU A 51 -12.48 22.46 -13.12
CA GLU A 51 -12.54 21.44 -14.17
C GLU A 51 -13.14 20.10 -13.70
N PHE A 52 -13.10 19.85 -12.40
CA PHE A 52 -13.58 18.63 -11.76
C PHE A 52 -14.91 18.82 -11.02
N LEU A 53 -15.71 19.75 -11.48
CA LEU A 53 -17.08 19.97 -11.03
C LEU A 53 -18.09 19.39 -12.03
N PRO A 54 -19.32 19.11 -11.61
CA PRO A 54 -20.37 18.61 -12.54
C PRO A 54 -20.61 19.52 -13.74
N GLU A 55 -20.54 20.84 -13.55
CA GLU A 55 -20.66 21.88 -14.58
C GLU A 55 -19.34 22.26 -15.26
N GLY A 56 -18.21 21.73 -14.78
CA GLY A 56 -16.90 22.04 -15.30
C GLY A 56 -16.57 21.33 -16.63
N LYS A 57 -15.37 21.60 -17.15
CA LYS A 57 -14.88 21.05 -18.42
C LYS A 57 -14.96 19.52 -18.51
N ASN A 58 -14.63 18.83 -17.42
CA ASN A 58 -14.63 17.36 -17.37
C ASN A 58 -15.99 16.79 -17.00
N LYS A 59 -16.97 17.63 -16.70
CA LYS A 59 -18.31 17.22 -16.24
C LYS A 59 -18.21 16.13 -15.17
N TRP A 60 -17.54 16.48 -14.07
CA TRP A 60 -17.25 15.55 -12.96
C TRP A 60 -18.48 15.33 -12.10
N THR A 61 -19.38 14.48 -12.59
CA THR A 61 -20.65 14.15 -11.92
C THR A 61 -20.45 13.15 -10.79
N GLU A 62 -21.45 13.08 -9.90
CA GLU A 62 -21.49 12.07 -8.84
C GLU A 62 -21.37 10.64 -9.39
N ALA A 63 -22.03 10.37 -10.53
CA ALA A 63 -21.96 9.06 -11.19
C ALA A 63 -20.53 8.69 -11.61
N LYS A 64 -19.76 9.64 -12.15
CA LYS A 64 -18.34 9.45 -12.50
C LYS A 64 -17.47 9.26 -11.26
N TYR A 65 -17.73 10.03 -10.22
CA TYR A 65 -17.04 9.91 -8.94
C TYR A 65 -17.24 8.51 -8.35
N GLN A 66 -18.47 8.06 -8.22
CA GLN A 66 -18.79 6.71 -7.71
C GLN A 66 -18.17 5.62 -8.58
N LYS A 67 -18.16 5.77 -9.90
CA LYS A 67 -17.53 4.82 -10.80
C LYS A 67 -16.02 4.73 -10.58
N LYS A 68 -15.38 5.87 -10.38
CA LYS A 68 -13.94 5.92 -10.06
C LYS A 68 -13.64 5.21 -8.74
N LEU A 69 -14.43 5.46 -7.68
CA LEU A 69 -14.28 4.77 -6.39
C LEU A 69 -14.40 3.25 -6.54
N GLN A 70 -15.39 2.78 -7.30
CA GLN A 70 -15.58 1.36 -7.56
C GLN A 70 -14.38 0.74 -8.29
N ASN A 71 -13.85 1.44 -9.28
CA ASN A 71 -12.69 0.97 -10.05
C ASN A 71 -11.43 0.89 -9.17
N MET A 72 -11.21 1.89 -8.30
CA MET A 72 -10.10 1.87 -7.34
C MET A 72 -10.23 0.72 -6.33
N ALA A 73 -11.43 0.48 -5.84
CA ALA A 73 -11.69 -0.66 -4.94
C ALA A 73 -11.36 -2.00 -5.61
N LYS A 74 -11.66 -2.15 -6.90
CA LYS A 74 -11.29 -3.35 -7.67
C LYS A 74 -9.78 -3.50 -7.79
N VAL A 75 -9.05 -2.41 -8.05
CA VAL A 75 -7.58 -2.44 -8.12
C VAL A 75 -6.97 -2.85 -6.79
N ILE A 76 -7.41 -2.27 -5.69
CA ILE A 76 -6.93 -2.61 -4.34
C ILE A 76 -7.21 -4.08 -4.01
N ARG A 77 -8.39 -4.58 -4.39
CA ARG A 77 -8.74 -6.00 -4.22
C ARG A 77 -7.84 -6.91 -5.05
N SER A 78 -7.53 -6.55 -6.29
CA SER A 78 -6.62 -7.33 -7.13
C SER A 78 -5.22 -7.41 -6.55
N MET A 79 -4.72 -6.33 -5.96
CA MET A 79 -3.44 -6.33 -5.24
C MET A 79 -3.46 -7.33 -4.06
N LYS A 80 -4.57 -7.39 -3.33
CA LYS A 80 -4.75 -8.37 -2.24
C LYS A 80 -4.73 -9.80 -2.79
N GLU A 81 -5.38 -10.07 -3.90
CA GLU A 81 -5.42 -11.40 -4.51
C GLU A 81 -4.04 -11.84 -5.01
N GLU A 82 -3.30 -10.94 -5.66
CA GLU A 82 -1.93 -11.22 -6.11
C GLU A 82 -0.95 -11.52 -4.97
N ASN A 83 -1.09 -10.83 -3.86
CA ASN A 83 -0.17 -10.93 -2.72
C ASN A 83 -0.64 -11.91 -1.63
N GLY A 84 -1.84 -12.45 -1.74
CA GLY A 84 -2.40 -13.41 -0.79
C GLY A 84 -2.83 -12.80 0.56
N ALA A 85 -2.76 -11.48 0.72
CA ALA A 85 -3.14 -10.79 1.94
C ALA A 85 -3.52 -9.33 1.66
N TRP A 86 -4.35 -8.74 2.54
CA TRP A 86 -4.61 -7.32 2.54
C TRP A 86 -3.37 -6.51 2.91
N HIS A 87 -3.31 -5.28 2.46
CA HIS A 87 -2.26 -4.36 2.83
C HIS A 87 -2.26 -4.10 4.33
N ALA A 88 -1.08 -4.20 4.96
CA ALA A 88 -0.86 -3.71 6.31
C ALA A 88 -0.75 -2.18 6.31
N LEU A 89 -0.25 -1.61 5.21
CA LEU A 89 -0.14 -0.18 4.99
C LEU A 89 -0.36 0.09 3.50
N LEU A 90 -1.24 1.05 3.19
CA LEU A 90 -1.47 1.54 1.84
C LEU A 90 -1.31 3.06 1.83
N GLY A 91 -0.26 3.56 1.18
CA GLY A 91 -0.09 4.96 0.89
C GLY A 91 -0.83 5.35 -0.39
N VAL A 92 -1.40 6.53 -0.41
CA VAL A 92 -2.07 7.07 -1.59
C VAL A 92 -1.58 8.47 -1.90
N SER A 93 -1.67 8.88 -3.16
CA SER A 93 -1.37 10.22 -3.63
C SER A 93 -2.47 10.75 -4.54
N GLU A 94 -2.40 12.03 -4.82
CA GLU A 94 -3.37 12.73 -5.68
C GLU A 94 -4.81 12.63 -5.18
N ILE A 95 -4.98 12.74 -3.88
CA ILE A 95 -6.27 12.93 -3.21
C ILE A 95 -6.49 14.42 -2.95
N GLU A 96 -7.68 14.93 -3.26
CA GLU A 96 -7.97 16.36 -3.15
C GLU A 96 -7.95 16.84 -1.71
N ASN A 97 -8.69 16.15 -0.84
CA ASN A 97 -8.88 16.55 0.54
C ASN A 97 -9.34 15.37 1.40
N ARG A 98 -9.54 15.60 2.69
CA ARG A 98 -9.96 14.59 3.66
C ARG A 98 -11.42 14.10 3.50
N LEU A 99 -12.24 14.78 2.69
CA LEU A 99 -13.63 14.42 2.46
C LEU A 99 -13.80 13.35 1.38
N VAL A 100 -12.74 13.16 0.58
CA VAL A 100 -12.64 12.11 -0.43
C VAL A 100 -12.17 10.76 0.20
#